data_e145a98828078c3f0daacee26fd0c2fa
#
_entry.id   e145a98828078c3f0daacee26fd0c2fa
#
_cell.length_a   1.000
_cell.length_b   1.000
_cell.length_c   1.000
_cell.angle_alpha   90.00
_cell.angle_beta   90.00
_cell.angle_gamma   90.00
#
_symmetry.space_group_name_H-M   'P 1'
#
loop_
_entity.id
_entity.type
_entity.pdbx_description
1 polymer ?
#
loop_
_entity_poly.entity_id
_entity_poly.type
_entity_poly.pdbx_seq_one_letter_code
_entity_poly.pdbx_strand_id
1 'polypeptide(L)'
;LVRSRAEVSGLAWYGDYLILLPQYPNFAHQGGDGAVYALPRVDLLAWLDGSSAGPLEPIPVPFVAPGLAGRVDGYEGYEAIAFLGGQAFLTIEADTRDGMRAYLVTGQIAPDLSALTLDTATLTEIPPQSEIDNKSDEALLVAGDRLVTIYEVNGASVNPAPLAHLFDTGLAPAGTISFPQIEYRITDATALDGEGRFWAINYYFPGDTKLRTESDPLAERYGRGPTYIPGGAVERLVEFQYDESGIALVDRPPIQLELPGEALGGLGRNWEGLVRLDGRGFLLVTDEFPDTILAFVPEPEGE
;
A
#
# COMPACT_ATOMS: atom_id res chain seq x y z
N LEU A 1 17.04 -2.02 7.77
CA LEU A 1 16.26 -1.62 6.59
C LEU A 1 16.69 -0.26 6.05
N VAL A 2 16.73 0.78 6.89
CA VAL A 2 17.07 2.18 6.50
C VAL A 2 18.35 2.36 5.66
N ARG A 3 19.32 1.46 5.77
CA ARG A 3 20.59 1.54 5.01
C ARG A 3 20.68 0.56 3.84
N SER A 4 19.63 -0.17 3.54
CA SER A 4 19.71 -1.37 2.71
C SER A 4 18.89 -1.31 1.43
N ARG A 5 18.31 -0.18 1.05
CA ARG A 5 17.41 -0.08 -0.11
C ARG A 5 16.34 -1.17 -0.08
N ALA A 6 15.61 -1.23 1.03
CA ALA A 6 14.62 -2.27 1.24
C ALA A 6 13.37 -2.08 0.36
N GLU A 7 13.15 -0.86 -0.16
CA GLU A 7 11.99 -0.54 -1.01
C GLU A 7 10.73 -1.20 -0.43
N VAL A 8 10.28 -0.72 0.76
CA VAL A 8 9.12 -1.33 1.44
C VAL A 8 7.85 -0.82 0.77
N SER A 9 7.15 -1.69 0.05
CA SER A 9 5.97 -1.38 -0.75
C SER A 9 4.65 -1.64 -0.02
N GLY A 10 4.62 -2.49 1.02
CA GLY A 10 3.37 -2.80 1.70
C GLY A 10 3.50 -3.02 3.20
N LEU A 11 2.43 -2.70 3.93
CA LEU A 11 2.29 -2.94 5.36
C LEU A 11 1.00 -3.72 5.65
N ALA A 12 1.06 -4.70 6.55
CA ALA A 12 -0.14 -5.37 7.05
C ALA A 12 0.04 -5.89 8.47
N TRP A 13 -1.04 -5.92 9.26
CA TRP A 13 -1.04 -6.59 10.55
C TRP A 13 -1.27 -8.09 10.40
N TYR A 14 -0.39 -8.89 11.04
CA TYR A 14 -0.60 -10.30 11.27
C TYR A 14 -0.58 -10.57 12.78
N GLY A 15 -1.74 -10.69 13.38
CA GLY A 15 -1.87 -10.75 14.84
C GLY A 15 -1.25 -9.52 15.50
N ASP A 16 -0.27 -9.76 16.39
CA ASP A 16 0.46 -8.70 17.08
C ASP A 16 1.76 -8.27 16.39
N TYR A 17 1.90 -8.57 15.12
CA TYR A 17 3.08 -8.20 14.33
C TYR A 17 2.68 -7.31 13.14
N LEU A 18 3.39 -6.20 12.97
CA LEU A 18 3.38 -5.44 11.74
C LEU A 18 4.34 -6.11 10.75
N ILE A 19 3.80 -6.58 9.64
CA ILE A 19 4.59 -7.15 8.55
C ILE A 19 4.94 -6.03 7.58
N LEU A 20 6.24 -5.92 7.25
CA LEU A 20 6.77 -5.04 6.24
C LEU A 20 7.15 -5.90 5.02
N LEU A 21 6.56 -5.60 3.89
CA LEU A 21 6.82 -6.26 2.61
C LEU A 21 7.82 -5.43 1.81
N PRO A 22 9.06 -5.89 1.60
CA PRO A 22 9.92 -5.29 0.59
C PRO A 22 9.38 -5.58 -0.82
N GLN A 23 9.49 -4.62 -1.75
CA GLN A 23 9.18 -4.83 -3.16
C GLN A 23 9.98 -6.01 -3.74
N TYR A 24 11.25 -6.11 -3.33
CA TYR A 24 12.13 -7.23 -3.65
C TYR A 24 12.63 -7.91 -2.37
N PRO A 25 11.95 -8.96 -1.84
CA PRO A 25 12.32 -9.58 -0.57
C PRO A 25 13.77 -10.07 -0.48
N ASN A 26 14.43 -10.36 -1.61
CA ASN A 26 15.82 -10.78 -1.68
C ASN A 26 16.83 -9.61 -1.84
N PHE A 27 16.41 -8.36 -1.61
CA PHE A 27 17.25 -7.15 -1.76
C PHE A 27 18.59 -7.23 -1.01
N ALA A 28 18.64 -7.96 0.12
CA ALA A 28 19.87 -8.16 0.91
C ALA A 28 20.79 -9.27 0.35
N HIS A 29 20.40 -9.95 -0.73
CA HIS A 29 21.15 -11.05 -1.37
C HIS A 29 21.58 -12.16 -0.41
N GLN A 30 20.78 -12.46 0.61
CA GLN A 30 21.08 -13.46 1.65
C GLN A 30 20.82 -14.91 1.20
N GLY A 31 20.49 -15.11 -0.07
CA GLY A 31 20.13 -16.41 -0.66
C GLY A 31 18.63 -16.72 -0.54
N GLY A 32 18.15 -17.70 -1.32
CA GLY A 32 16.73 -18.02 -1.43
C GLY A 32 15.92 -16.86 -2.04
N ASP A 33 14.62 -16.81 -1.69
CA ASP A 33 13.71 -15.76 -2.16
C ASP A 33 13.67 -14.53 -1.22
N GLY A 34 14.49 -14.53 -0.14
CA GLY A 34 14.66 -13.40 0.78
C GLY A 34 13.80 -13.47 2.03
N ALA A 35 13.34 -12.31 2.51
CA ALA A 35 12.54 -12.19 3.73
C ALA A 35 11.56 -11.02 3.66
N VAL A 36 10.39 -11.18 4.31
CA VAL A 36 9.59 -10.08 4.82
C VAL A 36 10.04 -9.81 6.26
N TYR A 37 9.59 -8.70 6.84
CA TYR A 37 10.06 -8.32 8.18
C TYR A 37 8.88 -8.11 9.11
N ALA A 38 9.02 -8.53 10.38
CA ALA A 38 7.98 -8.41 11.39
C ALA A 38 8.44 -7.48 12.52
N LEU A 39 7.60 -6.52 12.91
CA LEU A 39 7.79 -5.68 14.08
C LEU A 39 6.72 -6.01 15.12
N PRO A 40 7.08 -6.41 16.34
CA PRO A 40 6.11 -6.63 17.40
C PRO A 40 5.35 -5.35 17.74
N ARG A 41 4.02 -5.43 17.87
CA ARG A 41 3.17 -4.30 18.24
C ARG A 41 3.61 -3.67 19.56
N VAL A 42 4.02 -4.50 20.53
CA VAL A 42 4.50 -4.02 21.83
C VAL A 42 5.72 -3.13 21.73
N ASP A 43 6.65 -3.45 20.82
CA ASP A 43 7.87 -2.67 20.61
C ASP A 43 7.55 -1.33 19.90
N LEU A 44 6.64 -1.35 18.93
CA LEU A 44 6.12 -0.15 18.27
C LEU A 44 5.45 0.79 19.27
N LEU A 45 4.58 0.27 20.13
CA LEU A 45 3.92 1.05 21.16
C LEU A 45 4.93 1.62 22.18
N ALA A 46 5.89 0.81 22.64
CA ALA A 46 6.93 1.26 23.55
C ALA A 46 7.81 2.37 22.94
N TRP A 47 8.07 2.28 21.64
CA TRP A 47 8.80 3.32 20.91
C TRP A 47 7.99 4.60 20.79
N LEU A 48 6.71 4.54 20.42
CA LEU A 48 5.80 5.69 20.33
C LEU A 48 5.60 6.38 21.68
N ASP A 49 5.52 5.63 22.77
CA ASP A 49 5.37 6.15 24.13
C ASP A 49 6.69 6.67 24.73
N GLY A 50 7.80 6.57 24.01
CA GLY A 50 9.12 6.98 24.50
C GLY A 50 9.66 6.12 25.64
N SER A 51 9.08 4.94 25.87
CA SER A 51 9.53 4.00 26.90
C SER A 51 10.66 3.07 26.43
N SER A 52 10.90 3.02 25.10
CA SER A 52 12.05 2.37 24.47
C SER A 52 13.02 3.42 23.94
N ALA A 53 14.30 3.32 24.32
CA ALA A 53 15.36 4.23 23.88
C ALA A 53 16.15 3.71 22.66
N GLY A 54 15.91 2.47 22.23
CA GLY A 54 16.61 1.83 21.12
C GLY A 54 15.87 1.99 19.78
N PRO A 55 16.55 1.70 18.67
CA PRO A 55 15.89 1.58 17.38
C PRO A 55 14.93 0.38 17.37
N LEU A 56 13.90 0.45 16.54
CA LEU A 56 13.08 -0.72 16.23
C LEU A 56 13.93 -1.72 15.45
N GLU A 57 13.91 -2.98 15.85
CA GLU A 57 14.64 -4.07 15.21
C GLU A 57 13.67 -5.06 14.58
N PRO A 58 13.41 -4.96 13.26
CA PRO A 58 12.51 -5.88 12.57
C PRO A 58 13.08 -7.30 12.54
N ILE A 59 12.25 -8.28 12.82
CA ILE A 59 12.56 -9.71 12.80
C ILE A 59 12.42 -10.20 11.35
N PRO A 60 13.47 -10.77 10.72
CA PRO A 60 13.33 -11.33 9.39
C PRO A 60 12.50 -12.62 9.43
N VAL A 61 11.48 -12.68 8.57
CA VAL A 61 10.62 -13.86 8.34
C VAL A 61 10.98 -14.40 6.96
N PRO A 62 11.51 -15.63 6.86
CA PRO A 62 11.87 -16.23 5.59
C PRO A 62 10.71 -16.17 4.58
N PHE A 63 10.99 -15.66 3.39
CA PHE A 63 10.06 -15.57 2.28
C PHE A 63 10.36 -16.71 1.29
N VAL A 64 9.34 -17.48 0.92
CA VAL A 64 9.48 -18.67 0.07
C VAL A 64 8.52 -18.56 -1.11
N ALA A 65 9.04 -18.25 -2.28
CA ALA A 65 8.29 -18.08 -3.52
C ALA A 65 9.05 -18.68 -4.72
N PRO A 66 9.30 -20.00 -4.74
CA PRO A 66 10.28 -20.62 -5.62
C PRO A 66 9.94 -20.40 -7.11
N GLY A 67 10.81 -19.66 -7.78
CA GLY A 67 10.74 -19.38 -9.21
C GLY A 67 9.60 -18.46 -9.64
N LEU A 68 8.92 -17.77 -8.71
CA LEU A 68 7.77 -16.90 -9.01
C LEU A 68 8.19 -15.71 -9.90
N ALA A 69 9.22 -14.98 -9.53
CA ALA A 69 9.74 -13.87 -10.32
C ALA A 69 10.10 -14.27 -11.77
N GLY A 70 10.60 -15.48 -11.98
CA GLY A 70 10.90 -16.01 -13.32
C GLY A 70 9.67 -16.47 -14.13
N ARG A 71 8.48 -16.53 -13.52
CA ARG A 71 7.21 -16.86 -14.20
C ARG A 71 6.44 -15.64 -14.64
N VAL A 72 6.70 -14.49 -14.01
CA VAL A 72 6.08 -13.21 -14.33
C VAL A 72 6.97 -12.49 -15.34
N ASP A 73 6.52 -12.38 -16.58
CA ASP A 73 7.24 -11.61 -17.59
C ASP A 73 7.25 -10.14 -17.19
N GLY A 74 8.42 -9.52 -17.16
CA GLY A 74 8.56 -8.13 -16.73
C GLY A 74 8.36 -7.89 -15.23
N TYR A 75 8.64 -8.87 -14.37
CA TYR A 75 8.48 -8.75 -12.91
C TYR A 75 9.18 -7.49 -12.34
N GLU A 76 8.39 -6.61 -11.69
CA GLU A 76 8.83 -5.37 -11.06
C GLU A 76 8.73 -5.38 -9.52
N GLY A 77 8.19 -6.46 -8.94
CA GLY A 77 8.16 -6.63 -7.49
C GLY A 77 6.78 -6.88 -6.90
N TYR A 78 6.76 -7.00 -5.57
CA TYR A 78 5.54 -7.11 -4.78
C TYR A 78 5.12 -5.72 -4.32
N GLU A 79 3.79 -5.40 -4.37
CA GLU A 79 3.29 -4.06 -4.05
C GLU A 79 2.44 -4.05 -2.77
N ALA A 80 1.49 -4.94 -2.62
CA ALA A 80 0.64 -4.98 -1.45
C ALA A 80 0.63 -6.34 -0.77
N ILE A 81 0.29 -6.35 0.52
CA ILE A 81 0.09 -7.56 1.30
C ILE A 81 -1.13 -7.44 2.20
N ALA A 82 -1.96 -8.48 2.27
CA ALA A 82 -3.08 -8.57 3.20
C ALA A 82 -3.19 -9.99 3.79
N PHE A 83 -3.83 -10.10 4.95
CA PHE A 83 -4.00 -11.39 5.63
C PHE A 83 -5.47 -11.67 5.96
N LEU A 84 -5.85 -12.95 5.79
CA LEU A 84 -7.08 -13.50 6.33
C LEU A 84 -6.72 -14.74 7.17
N GLY A 85 -6.69 -14.59 8.49
CA GLY A 85 -6.12 -15.62 9.36
C GLY A 85 -4.66 -15.89 9.01
N GLY A 86 -4.31 -17.16 8.73
CA GLY A 86 -2.96 -17.55 8.30
C GLY A 86 -2.71 -17.43 6.80
N GLN A 87 -3.74 -17.14 6.01
CA GLN A 87 -3.60 -16.96 4.56
C GLN A 87 -3.10 -15.55 4.24
N ALA A 88 -2.09 -15.46 3.39
CA ALA A 88 -1.53 -14.23 2.88
C ALA A 88 -1.94 -14.04 1.42
N PHE A 89 -2.15 -12.80 1.03
CA PHE A 89 -2.43 -12.38 -0.35
C PHE A 89 -1.48 -11.24 -0.70
N LEU A 90 -0.89 -11.30 -1.88
CA LEU A 90 0.04 -10.28 -2.34
C LEU A 90 -0.32 -9.87 -3.77
N THR A 91 -0.10 -8.59 -4.08
CA THR A 91 -0.07 -8.11 -5.46
C THR A 91 1.36 -8.06 -5.97
N ILE A 92 1.51 -8.20 -7.28
CA ILE A 92 2.78 -8.16 -7.99
C ILE A 92 2.60 -7.22 -9.18
N GLU A 93 3.54 -6.32 -9.36
CA GLU A 93 3.62 -5.48 -10.56
C GLU A 93 4.54 -6.09 -11.61
N ALA A 94 4.23 -5.87 -12.89
CA ALA A 94 5.03 -6.32 -14.01
C ALA A 94 4.96 -5.36 -15.20
N ASP A 95 6.11 -4.97 -15.73
CA ASP A 95 6.24 -4.21 -16.99
C ASP A 95 6.46 -5.20 -18.14
N THR A 96 5.38 -5.62 -18.77
CA THR A 96 5.41 -6.59 -19.85
C THR A 96 5.56 -5.88 -21.21
N ARG A 97 5.86 -6.64 -22.27
CA ARG A 97 5.89 -6.09 -23.64
C ARG A 97 4.56 -5.52 -24.10
N ASP A 98 3.46 -5.97 -23.50
CA ASP A 98 2.10 -5.55 -23.82
C ASP A 98 1.56 -4.52 -22.82
N GLY A 99 2.45 -3.85 -22.07
CA GLY A 99 2.17 -2.85 -21.04
C GLY A 99 2.13 -3.40 -19.63
N MET A 100 1.80 -2.51 -18.68
CA MET A 100 1.75 -2.85 -17.26
C MET A 100 0.70 -3.90 -16.96
N ARG A 101 1.04 -4.81 -16.06
CA ARG A 101 0.16 -5.86 -15.54
C ARG A 101 0.29 -5.94 -14.02
N ALA A 102 -0.78 -6.33 -13.39
CA ALA A 102 -0.77 -6.72 -11.99
C ALA A 102 -1.20 -8.18 -11.84
N TYR A 103 -0.70 -8.83 -10.81
CA TYR A 103 -1.07 -10.20 -10.48
C TYR A 103 -1.37 -10.32 -8.99
N LEU A 104 -2.30 -11.21 -8.66
CA LEU A 104 -2.50 -11.72 -7.30
C LEU A 104 -1.81 -13.07 -7.13
N VAL A 105 -1.28 -13.30 -5.95
CA VAL A 105 -0.79 -14.59 -5.50
C VAL A 105 -1.20 -14.81 -4.05
N THR A 106 -1.52 -16.05 -3.68
CA THR A 106 -1.80 -16.41 -2.28
C THR A 106 -0.68 -17.25 -1.68
N GLY A 107 -0.64 -17.29 -0.35
CA GLY A 107 0.31 -18.06 0.42
C GLY A 107 -0.15 -18.29 1.85
N GLN A 108 0.76 -18.78 2.68
CA GLN A 108 0.53 -19.04 4.10
C GLN A 108 1.67 -18.47 4.91
N ILE A 109 1.34 -17.75 5.97
CA ILE A 109 2.31 -17.36 6.99
C ILE A 109 2.23 -18.32 8.18
N ALA A 110 3.38 -18.86 8.60
CA ALA A 110 3.42 -19.73 9.77
C ALA A 110 3.09 -18.94 11.05
N PRO A 111 2.29 -19.48 11.98
CA PRO A 111 1.91 -18.78 13.22
C PRO A 111 3.10 -18.37 14.11
N ASP A 112 4.22 -19.08 14.00
CA ASP A 112 5.47 -18.79 14.70
C ASP A 112 6.44 -17.90 13.90
N LEU A 113 5.96 -17.37 12.77
CA LEU A 113 6.75 -16.55 11.84
C LEU A 113 7.99 -17.26 11.26
N SER A 114 7.99 -18.59 11.24
CA SER A 114 9.11 -19.37 10.69
C SER A 114 9.24 -19.25 9.17
N ALA A 115 8.15 -18.93 8.46
CA ALA A 115 8.16 -18.59 7.03
C ALA A 115 6.83 -17.95 6.58
N LEU A 116 6.90 -17.17 5.50
CA LEU A 116 5.80 -16.84 4.61
C LEU A 116 6.04 -17.58 3.29
N THR A 117 5.17 -18.53 2.95
CA THR A 117 5.32 -19.39 1.76
C THR A 117 4.20 -19.11 0.77
N LEU A 118 4.55 -18.70 -0.45
CA LEU A 118 3.59 -18.47 -1.52
C LEU A 118 3.28 -19.76 -2.28
N ASP A 119 2.02 -19.93 -2.64
CA ASP A 119 1.59 -20.93 -3.61
C ASP A 119 1.70 -20.34 -5.03
N THR A 120 2.84 -20.58 -5.66
CA THR A 120 3.15 -20.04 -6.98
C THR A 120 2.25 -20.57 -8.11
N ALA A 121 1.38 -21.55 -7.83
CA ALA A 121 0.40 -22.04 -8.78
C ALA A 121 -0.88 -21.17 -8.83
N THR A 122 -1.08 -20.31 -7.84
CA THR A 122 -2.29 -19.47 -7.72
C THR A 122 -2.18 -18.13 -8.43
N LEU A 123 -1.05 -17.86 -9.11
CA LEU A 123 -0.82 -16.59 -9.81
C LEU A 123 -1.98 -16.25 -10.75
N THR A 124 -2.67 -15.16 -10.49
CA THR A 124 -3.88 -14.70 -11.21
C THR A 124 -3.69 -13.26 -11.67
N GLU A 125 -3.86 -13.00 -12.97
CA GLU A 125 -3.77 -11.65 -13.53
C GLU A 125 -4.96 -10.78 -13.08
N ILE A 126 -4.67 -9.52 -12.73
CA ILE A 126 -5.65 -8.47 -12.49
C ILE A 126 -5.78 -7.67 -13.80
N PRO A 127 -7.00 -7.52 -14.37
CA PRO A 127 -7.17 -6.78 -15.62
C PRO A 127 -6.73 -5.32 -15.49
N PRO A 128 -5.86 -4.80 -16.38
CA PRO A 128 -5.42 -3.42 -16.32
C PRO A 128 -6.56 -2.44 -16.60
N GLN A 129 -6.51 -1.23 -16.01
CA GLN A 129 -7.53 -0.20 -16.17
C GLN A 129 -7.06 0.99 -17.00
N SER A 130 -5.78 1.19 -17.16
CA SER A 130 -5.21 2.22 -18.04
C SER A 130 -3.87 1.76 -18.62
N GLU A 131 -3.37 2.52 -19.60
CA GLU A 131 -2.08 2.26 -20.25
C GLU A 131 -1.02 3.28 -19.77
N ILE A 132 -0.86 3.42 -18.46
CA ILE A 132 0.16 4.29 -17.88
C ILE A 132 1.31 3.41 -17.40
N ASP A 133 2.52 3.74 -17.86
CA ASP A 133 3.74 3.05 -17.47
C ASP A 133 3.95 3.13 -15.95
N ASN A 134 4.40 2.05 -15.34
CA ASN A 134 4.70 1.94 -13.91
C ASN A 134 3.47 2.26 -13.02
N LYS A 135 2.29 1.76 -13.43
CA LYS A 135 1.03 1.94 -12.69
C LYS A 135 0.20 0.66 -12.76
N SER A 136 -0.07 0.10 -11.58
CA SER A 136 -0.82 -1.15 -11.44
C SER A 136 -1.79 -1.13 -10.24
N ASP A 137 -2.19 -2.30 -9.71
CA ASP A 137 -3.02 -2.40 -8.51
C ASP A 137 -2.11 -2.46 -7.27
N GLU A 138 -2.00 -1.35 -6.54
CA GLU A 138 -1.10 -1.19 -5.40
C GLU A 138 -1.79 -1.31 -4.04
N ALA A 139 -3.12 -1.30 -3.96
CA ALA A 139 -3.82 -1.48 -2.70
C ALA A 139 -4.68 -2.76 -2.70
N LEU A 140 -4.63 -3.49 -1.59
CA LEU A 140 -5.31 -4.78 -1.42
C LEU A 140 -6.06 -4.85 -0.10
N LEU A 141 -7.39 -5.03 -0.18
CA LEU A 141 -8.26 -5.17 0.97
C LEU A 141 -8.80 -6.60 1.10
N VAL A 142 -9.08 -7.01 2.33
CA VAL A 142 -9.87 -8.20 2.64
C VAL A 142 -11.24 -7.76 3.15
N ALA A 143 -12.30 -8.10 2.41
CA ALA A 143 -13.69 -7.78 2.70
C ALA A 143 -14.49 -9.07 2.93
N GLY A 144 -14.52 -9.57 4.16
CA GLY A 144 -15.12 -10.86 4.49
C GLY A 144 -14.37 -12.03 3.84
N ASP A 145 -15.02 -12.69 2.87
CA ASP A 145 -14.44 -13.79 2.07
C ASP A 145 -13.97 -13.33 0.68
N ARG A 146 -13.86 -12.03 0.46
CA ARG A 146 -13.43 -11.43 -0.81
C ARG A 146 -12.16 -10.62 -0.66
N LEU A 147 -11.41 -10.57 -1.74
CA LEU A 147 -10.30 -9.64 -1.95
C LEU A 147 -10.78 -8.52 -2.86
N VAL A 148 -10.35 -7.31 -2.57
CA VAL A 148 -10.61 -6.11 -3.35
C VAL A 148 -9.29 -5.50 -3.72
N THR A 149 -8.96 -5.42 -5.02
CA THR A 149 -7.77 -4.70 -5.47
C THR A 149 -8.17 -3.34 -6.01
N ILE A 150 -7.35 -2.33 -5.71
CA ILE A 150 -7.58 -0.95 -6.12
C ILE A 150 -6.43 -0.53 -7.02
N TYR A 151 -6.80 -0.08 -8.22
CA TYR A 151 -5.83 0.46 -9.16
C TYR A 151 -5.25 1.77 -8.65
N GLU A 152 -3.96 1.96 -8.84
CA GLU A 152 -3.22 3.12 -8.33
C GLU A 152 -3.75 4.45 -8.86
N VAL A 153 -4.17 4.53 -10.13
CA VAL A 153 -4.50 5.78 -10.81
C VAL A 153 -5.98 5.85 -11.18
N ASN A 154 -6.72 6.74 -10.51
CA ASN A 154 -8.17 6.85 -10.61
C ASN A 154 -8.66 8.27 -10.96
N GLY A 155 -7.75 9.15 -11.43
CA GLY A 155 -8.09 10.50 -11.84
C GLY A 155 -8.90 10.55 -13.14
N ALA A 156 -9.78 11.55 -13.25
CA ALA A 156 -10.75 11.66 -14.35
C ALA A 156 -10.11 11.67 -15.75
N SER A 157 -8.90 12.21 -15.88
CA SER A 157 -8.20 12.34 -17.16
C SER A 157 -7.51 11.05 -17.63
N VAL A 158 -7.25 10.12 -16.72
CA VAL A 158 -6.43 8.92 -16.95
C VAL A 158 -7.21 7.62 -16.78
N ASN A 159 -8.22 7.60 -15.91
CA ASN A 159 -9.13 6.50 -15.68
C ASN A 159 -10.56 7.04 -15.53
N PRO A 160 -11.29 7.26 -16.64
CA PRO A 160 -12.60 7.94 -16.60
C PRO A 160 -13.72 7.13 -15.93
N ALA A 161 -13.53 5.82 -15.72
CA ALA A 161 -14.51 4.93 -15.09
C ALA A 161 -13.80 3.93 -14.17
N PRO A 162 -13.20 4.40 -13.04
CA PRO A 162 -12.40 3.57 -12.18
C PRO A 162 -13.24 2.48 -11.50
N LEU A 163 -12.63 1.32 -11.36
CA LEU A 163 -13.22 0.12 -10.77
C LEU A 163 -12.28 -0.46 -9.71
N ALA A 164 -12.83 -1.20 -8.76
CA ALA A 164 -12.07 -2.13 -7.94
C ALA A 164 -12.40 -3.56 -8.38
N HIS A 165 -11.38 -4.41 -8.55
CA HIS A 165 -11.59 -5.80 -8.91
C HIS A 165 -11.85 -6.64 -7.67
N LEU A 166 -12.75 -7.60 -7.80
CA LEU A 166 -13.12 -8.53 -6.75
C LEU A 166 -12.61 -9.93 -7.09
N PHE A 167 -12.07 -10.61 -6.09
CA PHE A 167 -11.67 -12.00 -6.17
C PHE A 167 -12.19 -12.74 -4.94
N ASP A 168 -12.40 -14.05 -5.05
CA ASP A 168 -12.56 -14.88 -3.87
C ASP A 168 -11.19 -15.20 -3.22
N THR A 169 -11.19 -15.84 -2.07
CA THR A 169 -9.95 -16.20 -1.37
C THR A 169 -9.14 -17.32 -2.07
N GLY A 170 -9.70 -17.96 -3.09
CA GLY A 170 -9.01 -18.86 -4.02
C GLY A 170 -8.46 -18.16 -5.25
N LEU A 171 -8.56 -16.80 -5.30
CA LEU A 171 -8.17 -15.92 -6.40
C LEU A 171 -8.99 -16.07 -7.69
N ALA A 172 -10.18 -16.69 -7.63
CA ALA A 172 -11.08 -16.68 -8.76
C ALA A 172 -11.74 -15.29 -8.90
N PRO A 173 -11.78 -14.69 -10.12
CA PRO A 173 -12.43 -13.42 -10.34
C PRO A 173 -13.91 -13.44 -9.92
N ALA A 174 -14.34 -12.46 -9.11
CA ALA A 174 -15.68 -12.33 -8.57
C ALA A 174 -16.43 -11.09 -9.07
N GLY A 175 -15.90 -10.42 -10.09
CA GLY A 175 -16.47 -9.23 -10.71
C GLY A 175 -15.74 -7.95 -10.36
N THR A 176 -16.43 -6.85 -10.51
CA THR A 176 -15.94 -5.49 -10.21
C THR A 176 -17.00 -4.67 -9.51
N ILE A 177 -16.56 -3.69 -8.75
CA ILE A 177 -17.41 -2.64 -8.15
C ILE A 177 -16.91 -1.27 -8.56
N SER A 178 -17.76 -0.25 -8.47
CA SER A 178 -17.37 1.13 -8.77
C SER A 178 -16.35 1.64 -7.75
N PHE A 179 -15.35 2.39 -8.24
CA PHE A 179 -14.43 3.17 -7.42
C PHE A 179 -14.62 4.66 -7.74
N PRO A 180 -14.49 5.58 -6.78
CA PRO A 180 -14.67 7.00 -7.06
C PRO A 180 -13.49 7.56 -7.86
N GLN A 181 -13.77 8.56 -8.70
CA GLN A 181 -12.70 9.35 -9.30
C GLN A 181 -11.98 10.13 -8.21
N ILE A 182 -10.67 9.96 -8.16
CA ILE A 182 -9.78 10.70 -7.27
C ILE A 182 -8.48 10.99 -8.01
N GLU A 183 -8.06 12.24 -7.98
CA GLU A 183 -6.81 12.64 -8.60
C GLU A 183 -5.62 12.08 -7.81
N TYR A 184 -4.52 11.85 -8.51
CA TYR A 184 -3.26 11.31 -8.01
C TYR A 184 -3.31 9.80 -7.67
N ARG A 185 -2.21 9.29 -7.12
CA ARG A 185 -2.01 7.87 -6.84
C ARG A 185 -2.72 7.42 -5.56
N ILE A 186 -3.16 6.16 -5.54
CA ILE A 186 -3.54 5.40 -4.34
C ILE A 186 -2.50 4.29 -4.19
N THR A 187 -1.54 4.46 -3.30
CA THR A 187 -0.37 3.57 -3.20
C THR A 187 -0.51 2.48 -2.14
N ASP A 188 -1.37 2.65 -1.14
CA ASP A 188 -1.77 1.58 -0.21
C ASP A 188 -3.01 2.00 0.57
N ALA A 189 -3.63 1.03 1.25
CA ALA A 189 -4.84 1.22 2.04
C ALA A 189 -4.82 0.41 3.35
N THR A 190 -5.42 0.95 4.40
CA THR A 190 -5.63 0.22 5.65
C THR A 190 -6.64 -0.91 5.46
N ALA A 191 -6.60 -1.93 6.30
CA ALA A 191 -7.69 -2.88 6.40
C ALA A 191 -9.04 -2.18 6.68
N LEU A 192 -10.15 -2.83 6.27
CA LEU A 192 -11.49 -2.37 6.60
C LEU A 192 -11.72 -2.39 8.11
N ASP A 193 -12.36 -1.35 8.63
CA ASP A 193 -12.86 -1.35 10.00
C ASP A 193 -14.23 -2.07 10.10
N GLY A 194 -14.80 -2.12 11.31
CA GLY A 194 -16.09 -2.77 11.56
C GLY A 194 -17.29 -2.12 10.87
N GLU A 195 -17.14 -0.92 10.32
CA GLU A 195 -18.15 -0.19 9.55
C GLU A 195 -17.89 -0.25 8.04
N GLY A 196 -16.85 -0.94 7.60
CA GLY A 196 -16.44 -1.04 6.20
C GLY A 196 -15.68 0.20 5.69
N ARG A 197 -15.10 1.00 6.59
CA ARG A 197 -14.28 2.16 6.22
C ARG A 197 -12.82 1.78 6.16
N PHE A 198 -12.08 2.48 5.31
CA PHE A 198 -10.63 2.37 5.22
C PHE A 198 -10.02 3.70 4.80
N TRP A 199 -8.76 3.88 5.14
CA TRP A 199 -7.97 5.01 4.71
C TRP A 199 -6.99 4.56 3.64
N ALA A 200 -6.72 5.44 2.66
CA ALA A 200 -5.71 5.19 1.65
C ALA A 200 -4.74 6.37 1.56
N ILE A 201 -3.51 6.07 1.19
CA ILE A 201 -2.53 7.08 0.80
C ILE A 201 -2.99 7.69 -0.52
N ASN A 202 -3.06 9.01 -0.58
CA ASN A 202 -3.27 9.74 -1.82
C ASN A 202 -2.07 10.65 -2.07
N TYR A 203 -1.28 10.27 -3.05
CA TYR A 203 0.06 10.78 -3.27
C TYR A 203 0.27 11.28 -4.70
N TYR A 204 0.98 12.39 -4.85
CA TYR A 204 1.43 12.89 -6.14
C TYR A 204 2.91 13.25 -6.10
N PHE A 205 3.66 12.63 -6.99
CA PHE A 205 5.04 12.99 -7.28
C PHE A 205 5.09 13.93 -8.48
N PRO A 206 5.78 15.09 -8.40
CA PRO A 206 5.81 16.09 -9.51
C PRO A 206 6.40 15.56 -10.82
N GLY A 207 7.16 14.45 -10.77
CA GLY A 207 7.69 13.76 -11.95
C GLY A 207 6.63 12.98 -12.74
N ASP A 208 5.50 12.63 -12.10
CA ASP A 208 4.38 11.93 -12.73
C ASP A 208 3.54 12.87 -13.59
N THR A 209 4.16 13.41 -14.65
CA THR A 209 3.57 14.48 -15.49
C THR A 209 2.24 14.08 -16.12
N LYS A 210 2.00 12.79 -16.37
CA LYS A 210 0.72 12.26 -16.89
C LYS A 210 -0.42 12.38 -15.85
N LEU A 211 -0.10 12.46 -14.55
CA LEU A 211 -1.06 12.59 -13.46
C LEU A 211 -1.30 14.04 -13.03
N ARG A 212 -0.65 14.99 -13.69
CA ARG A 212 -0.81 16.39 -13.38
C ARG A 212 -2.21 16.86 -13.74
N THR A 213 -2.92 17.39 -12.76
CA THR A 213 -4.27 17.94 -12.95
C THR A 213 -4.29 19.46 -12.73
N GLU A 214 -5.26 20.14 -13.36
CA GLU A 214 -5.56 21.55 -13.11
C GLU A 214 -6.56 21.72 -11.96
N SER A 215 -7.35 20.68 -11.66
CA SER A 215 -8.38 20.65 -10.62
C SER A 215 -8.13 19.47 -9.67
N ASP A 216 -8.11 19.77 -8.38
CA ASP A 216 -8.10 18.78 -7.29
C ASP A 216 -9.33 19.03 -6.41
N PRO A 217 -10.43 18.27 -6.61
CA PRO A 217 -11.67 18.48 -5.89
C PRO A 217 -11.55 18.43 -4.36
N LEU A 218 -10.63 17.60 -3.83
CA LEU A 218 -10.38 17.54 -2.39
C LEU A 218 -9.71 18.81 -1.88
N ALA A 219 -8.70 19.31 -2.61
CA ALA A 219 -8.03 20.57 -2.24
C ALA A 219 -8.95 21.79 -2.44
N GLU A 220 -9.82 21.78 -3.43
CA GLU A 220 -10.82 22.85 -3.64
C GLU A 220 -11.85 22.88 -2.50
N ARG A 221 -12.28 21.72 -2.00
CA ARG A 221 -13.30 21.59 -0.96
C ARG A 221 -12.74 21.81 0.45
N TYR A 222 -11.59 21.22 0.78
CA TYR A 222 -11.06 21.16 2.14
C TYR A 222 -9.78 21.98 2.35
N GLY A 223 -9.29 22.64 1.31
CA GLY A 223 -8.04 23.36 1.36
C GLY A 223 -6.81 22.48 1.03
N ARG A 224 -5.69 23.16 0.91
CA ARG A 224 -4.41 22.56 0.55
C ARG A 224 -3.58 22.32 1.79
N GLY A 225 -2.95 21.15 1.90
CA GLY A 225 -2.00 20.86 2.96
C GLY A 225 -0.70 21.67 2.84
N PRO A 226 0.11 21.70 3.88
CA PRO A 226 1.36 22.47 3.91
C PRO A 226 2.41 21.99 2.92
N THR A 227 2.36 20.71 2.53
CA THR A 227 3.23 20.13 1.49
C THR A 227 2.74 20.44 0.07
N TYR A 228 1.50 20.90 -0.08
CA TYR A 228 0.95 21.26 -1.37
C TYR A 228 1.57 22.55 -1.91
N ILE A 229 2.46 22.41 -2.86
CA ILE A 229 2.97 23.51 -3.67
C ILE A 229 2.33 23.40 -5.05
N PRO A 230 1.81 24.47 -5.70
CA PRO A 230 1.29 24.38 -7.06
C PRO A 230 2.32 23.74 -8.01
N GLY A 231 1.99 22.55 -8.56
CA GLY A 231 2.94 21.74 -9.33
C GLY A 231 3.97 20.98 -8.49
N GLY A 232 3.87 21.01 -7.17
CA GLY A 232 4.65 20.20 -6.22
C GLY A 232 3.92 18.94 -5.78
N ALA A 233 4.46 18.24 -4.78
CA ALA A 233 3.90 17.00 -4.26
C ALA A 233 2.55 17.21 -3.56
N VAL A 234 1.73 16.14 -3.53
CA VAL A 234 0.57 16.00 -2.65
C VAL A 234 0.79 14.76 -1.80
N GLU A 235 0.61 14.89 -0.49
CA GLU A 235 0.79 13.81 0.48
C GLU A 235 -0.34 13.89 1.49
N ARG A 236 -1.30 12.96 1.41
CA ARG A 236 -2.47 12.97 2.31
C ARG A 236 -3.06 11.57 2.47
N LEU A 237 -3.80 11.35 3.55
CA LEU A 237 -4.66 10.18 3.72
C LEU A 237 -6.11 10.59 3.43
N VAL A 238 -6.83 9.73 2.72
CA VAL A 238 -8.22 9.93 2.35
C VAL A 238 -9.05 8.75 2.83
N GLU A 239 -10.22 9.02 3.41
CA GLU A 239 -11.11 7.98 3.91
C GLU A 239 -12.14 7.56 2.86
N PHE A 240 -12.33 6.25 2.76
CA PHE A 240 -13.31 5.62 1.87
C PHE A 240 -14.26 4.73 2.66
N GLN A 241 -15.44 4.53 2.10
CA GLN A 241 -16.45 3.58 2.54
C GLN A 241 -16.59 2.49 1.48
N TYR A 242 -16.41 1.25 1.89
CA TYR A 242 -16.70 0.06 1.09
C TYR A 242 -18.08 -0.49 1.46
N ASP A 243 -18.86 -0.87 0.45
CA ASP A 243 -19.98 -1.77 0.56
C ASP A 243 -20.05 -2.69 -0.69
N GLU A 244 -20.97 -3.63 -0.71
CA GLU A 244 -21.09 -4.60 -1.82
C GLU A 244 -21.47 -3.94 -3.17
N SER A 245 -21.96 -2.70 -3.17
CA SER A 245 -22.35 -1.95 -4.37
C SER A 245 -21.21 -1.10 -4.94
N GLY A 246 -20.20 -0.78 -4.13
CA GLY A 246 -19.07 0.04 -4.55
C GLY A 246 -18.24 0.63 -3.42
N ILE A 247 -17.28 1.42 -3.82
CA ILE A 247 -16.44 2.22 -2.92
C ILE A 247 -16.77 3.69 -3.15
N ALA A 248 -16.90 4.45 -2.07
CA ALA A 248 -17.20 5.88 -2.12
C ALA A 248 -16.22 6.67 -1.23
N LEU A 249 -15.94 7.91 -1.61
CA LEU A 249 -15.23 8.85 -0.72
C LEU A 249 -16.14 9.21 0.47
N VAL A 250 -15.57 9.17 1.67
CA VAL A 250 -16.24 9.71 2.85
C VAL A 250 -16.14 11.24 2.81
N ASP A 251 -17.26 11.91 3.13
CA ASP A 251 -17.34 13.37 3.14
C ASP A 251 -16.68 13.95 4.40
N ARG A 252 -15.35 13.95 4.41
CA ARG A 252 -14.53 14.54 5.48
C ARG A 252 -13.20 15.07 4.95
N PRO A 253 -12.56 16.02 5.66
CA PRO A 253 -11.23 16.52 5.30
C PRO A 253 -10.19 15.39 5.25
N PRO A 254 -9.30 15.37 4.25
CA PRO A 254 -8.17 14.46 4.25
C PRO A 254 -7.19 14.80 5.38
N ILE A 255 -6.47 13.81 5.88
CA ILE A 255 -5.35 14.03 6.80
C ILE A 255 -4.14 14.42 5.95
N GLN A 256 -3.67 15.64 6.10
CA GLN A 256 -2.47 16.11 5.42
C GLN A 256 -1.23 15.56 6.13
N LEU A 257 -0.30 14.98 5.36
CA LEU A 257 0.91 14.40 5.93
C LEU A 257 1.96 15.49 6.16
N GLU A 258 2.17 15.82 7.43
CA GLU A 258 3.16 16.81 7.87
C GLU A 258 4.27 16.08 8.63
N LEU A 259 5.43 15.95 8.02
CA LEU A 259 6.59 15.45 8.76
C LEU A 259 7.44 16.61 9.27
N PRO A 260 7.82 16.59 10.58
CA PRO A 260 8.77 17.57 11.10
C PRO A 260 10.12 17.39 10.40
N GLY A 261 10.69 18.49 9.93
CA GLY A 261 11.97 18.52 9.22
C GLY A 261 11.91 19.41 7.99
N GLU A 262 13.05 19.66 7.40
CA GLU A 262 13.13 20.46 6.20
C GLU A 262 12.36 19.77 5.09
N ALA A 263 11.36 20.45 4.55
CA ALA A 263 10.75 20.02 3.29
C ALA A 263 11.88 19.81 2.28
N LEU A 264 11.97 18.63 1.71
CA LEU A 264 12.97 18.26 0.71
C LEU A 264 12.73 19.05 -0.60
N GLY A 265 12.81 20.37 -0.52
CA GLY A 265 12.69 21.26 -1.67
C GLY A 265 11.41 21.10 -2.50
N GLY A 266 10.30 20.63 -1.90
CA GLY A 266 9.03 20.36 -2.60
C GLY A 266 8.99 18.99 -3.30
N LEU A 267 9.96 18.13 -3.07
CA LEU A 267 9.91 16.72 -3.46
C LEU A 267 9.14 15.97 -2.39
N GLY A 268 8.02 15.35 -2.75
CA GLY A 268 7.26 14.45 -1.89
C GLY A 268 8.06 13.20 -1.53
N ARG A 269 7.63 12.54 -0.47
CA ARG A 269 8.15 11.21 -0.11
C ARG A 269 7.32 10.18 -0.85
N ASN A 270 7.96 9.10 -1.32
CA ASN A 270 7.23 8.01 -1.95
C ASN A 270 6.61 7.11 -0.88
N TRP A 271 5.39 7.43 -0.45
CA TRP A 271 4.64 6.66 0.53
C TRP A 271 4.02 5.44 -0.15
N GLU A 272 4.35 4.23 0.34
CA GLU A 272 3.95 2.98 -0.28
C GLU A 272 3.23 2.01 0.66
N GLY A 273 3.38 2.14 1.98
CA GLY A 273 2.72 1.25 2.92
C GLY A 273 1.94 1.99 4.00
N LEU A 274 0.75 1.47 4.34
CA LEU A 274 -0.18 2.08 5.30
C LEU A 274 -0.90 1.04 6.15
N VAL A 275 -0.86 1.22 7.48
CA VAL A 275 -1.76 0.49 8.39
C VAL A 275 -2.34 1.41 9.44
N ARG A 276 -3.55 1.07 9.92
CA ARG A 276 -4.14 1.70 11.10
C ARG A 276 -3.56 1.09 12.37
N LEU A 277 -3.21 1.92 13.33
CA LEU A 277 -2.89 1.54 14.70
C LEU A 277 -4.05 1.98 15.57
N ASP A 278 -4.97 1.04 15.81
CA ASP A 278 -6.28 1.31 16.42
C ASP A 278 -6.20 2.14 17.69
N GLY A 279 -7.02 3.22 17.74
CA GLY A 279 -7.10 4.17 18.84
C GLY A 279 -5.88 5.08 18.99
N ARG A 280 -4.95 5.07 18.02
CA ARG A 280 -3.74 5.90 18.05
C ARG A 280 -3.57 6.73 16.77
N GLY A 281 -3.76 6.12 15.60
CA GLY A 281 -3.52 6.73 14.29
C GLY A 281 -3.05 5.74 13.24
N PHE A 282 -2.05 6.15 12.45
CA PHE A 282 -1.58 5.40 11.30
C PHE A 282 -0.07 5.24 11.32
N LEU A 283 0.41 4.10 10.84
CA LEU A 283 1.80 3.88 10.50
C LEU A 283 1.94 3.87 8.98
N LEU A 284 2.91 4.62 8.49
CA LEU A 284 3.23 4.72 7.07
C LEU A 284 4.69 4.37 6.85
N VAL A 285 4.99 3.84 5.68
CA VAL A 285 6.36 3.62 5.25
C VAL A 285 6.57 4.22 3.86
N THR A 286 7.77 4.78 3.65
CA THR A 286 8.26 5.11 2.31
C THR A 286 9.00 3.91 1.73
N ASP A 287 9.08 3.87 0.39
CA ASP A 287 10.00 2.97 -0.30
C ASP A 287 11.47 3.28 0.04
N GLU A 288 12.29 3.65 -0.92
CA GLU A 288 13.68 4.09 -0.69
C GLU A 288 13.88 5.62 -0.77
N PHE A 289 12.84 6.40 -1.11
CA PHE A 289 13.00 7.85 -1.32
C PHE A 289 12.32 8.70 -0.25
N PRO A 290 13.07 9.60 0.43
CA PRO A 290 14.52 9.84 0.33
C PRO A 290 15.36 8.79 1.04
N ASP A 291 14.76 8.04 1.95
CA ASP A 291 15.24 6.91 2.73
C ASP A 291 14.01 6.10 3.15
N THR A 292 14.14 4.82 3.46
CA THR A 292 13.04 4.03 4.05
C THR A 292 12.71 4.57 5.45
N ILE A 293 11.57 5.23 5.58
CA ILE A 293 11.10 5.87 6.81
C ILE A 293 9.84 5.15 7.29
N LEU A 294 9.80 4.74 8.55
CA LEU A 294 8.56 4.38 9.22
C LEU A 294 8.06 5.60 10.01
N ALA A 295 6.91 6.13 9.63
CA ALA A 295 6.31 7.31 10.24
C ALA A 295 5.04 6.96 11.00
N PHE A 296 4.72 7.76 12.01
CA PHE A 296 3.45 7.71 12.73
C PHE A 296 2.67 9.01 12.52
N VAL A 297 1.40 8.88 12.16
CA VAL A 297 0.44 9.98 12.02
C VAL A 297 -0.67 9.77 13.04
N PRO A 298 -0.88 10.68 14.00
CA PRO A 298 -1.95 10.53 14.97
C PRO A 298 -3.33 10.60 14.30
N GLU A 299 -4.29 9.85 14.84
CA GLU A 299 -5.68 10.00 14.43
C GLU A 299 -6.15 11.42 14.78
N PRO A 300 -6.83 12.14 13.85
CA PRO A 300 -7.36 13.45 14.17
C PRO A 300 -8.29 13.36 15.37
N GLU A 301 -8.17 14.31 16.32
CA GLU A 301 -9.13 14.42 17.41
C GLU A 301 -10.53 14.61 16.79
N GLY A 302 -11.48 13.73 17.17
CA GLY A 302 -12.84 13.78 16.64
C GLY A 302 -13.48 15.14 16.97
N GLU A 303 -13.97 15.84 15.95
CA GLU A 303 -14.87 16.98 16.12
C GLU A 303 -16.27 16.52 16.59
#